data_ff33a8a1cab350e9edc92641d79dce5e
#
_entry.id   ff33a8a1cab350e9edc92641d79dce5e
#
_cell.length_a   1.000
_cell.length_b   1.000
_cell.length_c   1.000
_cell.angle_alpha   90.00
_cell.angle_beta   90.00
_cell.angle_gamma   90.00
#
_symmetry.space_group_name_H-M   'P 1'
#
loop_
_entity.id
_entity.type
_entity.pdbx_description
1 polymer ?
#
loop_
_entity_poly.entity_id
_entity_poly.type
_entity_poly.pdbx_seq_one_letter_code
_entity_poly.pdbx_strand_id
1 'polypeptide(L)'
;LVRDDHPGELDPRSQRIYAGDFLRELGVTHLDVALATHFHRDHIGGLGRVLDAVTIDRFYTTYLPPENAPELALFHPDNNLPKAARNALLCLQIYTEALQSHPGRIKQFELVPGTETISLQLTPDLKMDILCGEPALYRRQKEIYDGCITTARRSFWAETPMPMCGRP
;
A
#
# COMPACT_ATOMS: atom_id res chain seq x y z
N LEU A 1 18.83 -2.18 -3.71
CA LEU A 1 17.73 -2.23 -2.73
C LEU A 1 17.26 -3.66 -2.52
N VAL A 2 16.86 -3.99 -1.32
CA VAL A 2 16.32 -5.29 -0.93
C VAL A 2 14.80 -5.24 -1.03
N ARG A 3 14.20 -6.35 -1.43
CA ARG A 3 12.77 -6.56 -1.30
C ARG A 3 12.43 -6.80 0.16
N ASP A 4 11.48 -6.07 0.70
CA ASP A 4 11.01 -6.23 2.09
C ASP A 4 10.01 -7.38 2.28
N ASP A 5 9.80 -8.19 1.24
CA ASP A 5 8.95 -9.37 1.29
C ASP A 5 9.59 -10.58 2.02
N HIS A 6 10.90 -10.49 2.34
CA HIS A 6 11.63 -11.47 3.14
C HIS A 6 12.45 -10.78 4.25
N PRO A 7 11.80 -10.19 5.25
CA PRO A 7 12.51 -9.55 6.37
C PRO A 7 13.30 -10.63 7.16
N GLY A 8 14.60 -10.56 7.11
CA GLY A 8 15.50 -11.45 7.87
C GLY A 8 16.43 -12.34 7.04
N GLU A 9 16.27 -12.41 5.72
CA GLU A 9 17.11 -13.22 4.83
C GLU A 9 18.14 -12.41 4.04
N LEU A 10 18.65 -11.32 4.62
CA LEU A 10 19.78 -10.63 4.03
C LEU A 10 21.02 -11.50 4.15
N ASP A 11 21.53 -12.03 3.03
CA ASP A 11 22.89 -12.59 3.02
C ASP A 11 23.83 -11.51 3.59
N PRO A 12 24.53 -11.79 4.72
CA PRO A 12 25.45 -10.81 5.32
C PRO A 12 26.53 -10.29 4.36
N ARG A 13 26.77 -11.02 3.26
CA ARG A 13 27.69 -10.63 2.20
C ARG A 13 27.03 -9.75 1.11
N SER A 14 25.71 -9.59 1.18
CA SER A 14 24.98 -8.72 0.24
C SER A 14 25.18 -7.26 0.60
N GLN A 15 25.55 -6.44 -0.36
CA GLN A 15 25.59 -4.97 -0.21
C GLN A 15 24.19 -4.34 -0.37
N ARG A 16 23.14 -5.15 -0.33
CA ARG A 16 21.77 -4.65 -0.46
C ARG A 16 21.30 -4.08 0.87
N ILE A 17 20.56 -3.00 0.81
CA ILE A 17 19.99 -2.30 1.96
C ILE A 17 18.50 -2.06 1.71
N TYR A 18 17.70 -2.04 2.75
CA TYR A 18 16.29 -1.64 2.66
C TYR A 18 16.16 -0.15 2.35
N ALA A 19 15.13 0.22 1.59
CA ALA A 19 14.95 1.61 1.16
C ALA A 19 14.87 2.58 2.33
N GLY A 20 14.14 2.26 3.40
CA GLY A 20 14.05 3.11 4.59
C GLY A 20 15.39 3.26 5.31
N ASP A 21 16.19 2.19 5.40
CA ASP A 21 17.51 2.25 6.04
C ASP A 21 18.49 3.06 5.19
N PHE A 22 18.44 2.91 3.87
CA PHE A 22 19.22 3.71 2.95
C PHE A 22 18.91 5.22 3.06
N LEU A 23 17.63 5.57 3.17
CA LEU A 23 17.24 6.96 3.38
C LEU A 23 17.79 7.51 4.70
N ARG A 24 17.78 6.73 5.78
CA ARG A 24 18.39 7.12 7.07
C ARG A 24 19.89 7.30 6.97
N GLU A 25 20.60 6.40 6.29
CA GLU A 25 22.05 6.52 6.07
C GLU A 25 22.42 7.79 5.30
N LEU A 26 21.57 8.21 4.36
CA LEU A 26 21.73 9.46 3.63
C LEU A 26 21.30 10.71 4.42
N GLY A 27 20.73 10.54 5.62
CA GLY A 27 20.17 11.64 6.40
C GLY A 27 18.91 12.27 5.78
N VAL A 28 18.23 11.54 4.87
CA VAL A 28 16.99 12.01 4.26
C VAL A 28 15.84 11.79 5.23
N THR A 29 15.16 12.86 5.61
CA THR A 29 14.02 12.85 6.53
C THR A 29 12.70 13.25 5.88
N HIS A 30 12.75 13.64 4.60
CA HIS A 30 11.62 14.17 3.87
C HIS A 30 11.71 13.82 2.38
N LEU A 31 10.55 13.51 1.77
CA LEU A 31 10.38 13.32 0.33
C LEU A 31 9.25 14.22 -0.16
N ASP A 32 9.52 15.03 -1.19
CA ASP A 32 8.49 15.84 -1.84
C ASP A 32 7.46 14.97 -2.57
N VAL A 33 7.93 13.87 -3.16
CA VAL A 33 7.11 12.95 -3.95
C VAL A 33 7.52 11.51 -3.71
N ALA A 34 6.53 10.64 -3.55
CA ALA A 34 6.68 9.20 -3.66
C ALA A 34 5.57 8.61 -4.52
N LEU A 35 5.83 7.47 -5.15
CA LEU A 35 4.90 6.79 -6.04
C LEU A 35 4.86 5.29 -5.76
N ALA A 36 3.68 4.75 -5.52
CA ALA A 36 3.41 3.32 -5.57
C ALA A 36 2.76 2.98 -6.91
N THR A 37 3.51 2.32 -7.79
CA THR A 37 3.01 1.94 -9.12
C THR A 37 1.89 0.91 -9.05
N HIS A 38 1.96 -0.01 -8.08
CA HIS A 38 0.94 -1.02 -7.79
C HIS A 38 1.22 -1.70 -6.43
N PHE A 39 0.31 -2.55 -5.95
CA PHE A 39 0.35 -3.10 -4.58
C PHE A 39 0.93 -4.52 -4.47
N HIS A 40 1.81 -4.96 -5.37
CA HIS A 40 2.54 -6.18 -5.11
C HIS A 40 3.55 -5.99 -3.97
N ARG A 41 3.79 -7.06 -3.18
CA ARG A 41 4.66 -7.02 -1.99
C ARG A 41 6.03 -6.44 -2.27
N ASP A 42 6.60 -6.75 -3.41
CA ASP A 42 7.91 -6.28 -3.83
C ASP A 42 7.95 -4.78 -4.22
N HIS A 43 6.79 -4.11 -4.24
CA HIS A 43 6.68 -2.67 -4.47
C HIS A 43 6.29 -1.90 -3.21
N ILE A 44 5.37 -2.44 -2.40
CA ILE A 44 4.86 -1.73 -1.22
C ILE A 44 5.31 -2.35 0.11
N GLY A 45 5.94 -3.54 0.10
CA GLY A 45 6.33 -4.23 1.33
C GLY A 45 7.28 -3.41 2.22
N GLY A 46 8.07 -2.53 1.61
CA GLY A 46 8.98 -1.62 2.31
C GLY A 46 8.37 -0.29 2.76
N LEU A 47 7.09 -0.02 2.47
CA LEU A 47 6.49 1.28 2.75
C LEU A 47 6.56 1.66 4.24
N GLY A 48 6.28 0.74 5.15
CA GLY A 48 6.38 0.98 6.58
C GLY A 48 7.77 1.46 6.99
N ARG A 49 8.84 0.77 6.55
CA ARG A 49 10.23 1.18 6.81
C ARG A 49 10.58 2.54 6.21
N VAL A 50 10.01 2.87 5.06
CA VAL A 50 10.18 4.20 4.46
C VAL A 50 9.49 5.26 5.32
N LEU A 51 8.26 5.01 5.77
CA LEU A 51 7.51 5.93 6.63
C LEU A 51 8.11 6.06 8.03
N ASP A 52 8.82 5.04 8.54
CA ASP A 52 9.65 5.17 9.74
C ASP A 52 10.78 6.19 9.56
N ALA A 53 11.34 6.28 8.36
CA ALA A 53 12.49 7.12 8.08
C ALA A 53 12.11 8.55 7.67
N VAL A 54 11.05 8.73 6.88
CA VAL A 54 10.74 10.01 6.22
C VAL A 54 9.28 10.41 6.36
N THR A 55 9.01 11.69 6.16
CA THR A 55 7.69 12.23 5.81
C THR A 55 7.59 12.39 4.29
N ILE A 56 6.37 12.29 3.74
CA ILE A 56 6.11 12.42 2.31
C ILE A 56 5.07 13.50 2.10
N ASP A 57 5.34 14.48 1.25
CA ASP A 57 4.37 15.53 0.95
C ASP A 57 3.26 15.00 0.04
N ARG A 58 3.60 14.42 -1.10
CA ARG A 58 2.65 13.89 -2.06
C ARG A 58 2.94 12.43 -2.37
N PHE A 59 1.98 11.58 -2.10
CA PHE A 59 2.07 10.14 -2.37
C PHE A 59 1.11 9.75 -3.49
N TYR A 60 1.67 9.44 -4.65
CA TYR A 60 0.91 8.99 -5.81
C TYR A 60 0.64 7.49 -5.74
N THR A 61 -0.61 7.11 -5.96
CA THR A 61 -1.04 5.71 -5.89
C THR A 61 -2.15 5.42 -6.89
N THR A 62 -2.30 4.18 -7.28
CA THR A 62 -3.37 3.73 -8.19
C THR A 62 -4.65 3.33 -7.46
N TYR A 63 -4.60 3.22 -6.12
CA TYR A 63 -5.76 2.84 -5.32
C TYR A 63 -5.63 3.38 -3.89
N LEU A 64 -6.73 3.87 -3.36
CA LEU A 64 -6.88 4.24 -1.96
C LEU A 64 -7.91 3.30 -1.32
N PRO A 65 -7.52 2.52 -0.30
CA PRO A 65 -8.48 1.75 0.50
C PRO A 65 -9.47 2.70 1.18
N PRO A 66 -10.70 2.27 1.44
CA PRO A 66 -11.63 3.04 2.26
C PRO A 66 -11.01 3.35 3.63
N GLU A 67 -11.19 4.58 4.13
CA GLU A 67 -10.59 5.06 5.39
C GLU A 67 -10.89 4.16 6.59
N ASN A 68 -12.00 3.45 6.56
CA ASN A 68 -12.43 2.54 7.61
C ASN A 68 -12.55 1.10 7.07
N ALA A 69 -11.43 0.46 6.83
CA ALA A 69 -11.38 -0.97 6.54
C ALA A 69 -10.58 -1.71 7.64
N PRO A 70 -10.99 -1.63 8.94
CA PRO A 70 -10.31 -2.33 10.03
C PRO A 70 -10.31 -3.84 9.81
N GLU A 71 -11.27 -4.33 9.03
CA GLU A 71 -11.37 -5.73 8.63
C GLU A 71 -10.14 -6.22 7.88
N LEU A 72 -9.46 -5.35 7.14
CA LEU A 72 -8.23 -5.73 6.43
C LEU A 72 -7.11 -6.12 7.39
N ALA A 73 -6.97 -5.44 8.52
CA ALA A 73 -5.96 -5.75 9.53
C ALA A 73 -6.25 -7.08 10.26
N LEU A 74 -7.52 -7.46 10.36
CA LEU A 74 -7.97 -8.66 11.08
C LEU A 74 -8.20 -9.85 10.15
N PHE A 75 -8.17 -9.64 8.84
CA PHE A 75 -8.44 -10.69 7.88
C PHE A 75 -7.28 -11.67 7.77
N HIS A 76 -7.52 -12.91 8.15
CA HIS A 76 -6.62 -14.00 7.86
C HIS A 76 -7.07 -14.69 6.57
N PRO A 77 -6.30 -14.59 5.47
CA PRO A 77 -6.70 -15.18 4.20
C PRO A 77 -6.88 -16.69 4.36
N ASP A 78 -8.10 -17.13 4.29
CA ASP A 78 -8.45 -18.54 4.28
C ASP A 78 -7.87 -19.22 3.03
N ASN A 79 -7.44 -20.48 3.19
CA ASN A 79 -6.96 -21.33 2.09
C ASN A 79 -8.04 -21.61 1.03
N ASN A 80 -9.31 -21.34 1.33
CA ASN A 80 -10.42 -21.48 0.41
C ASN A 80 -10.52 -20.35 -0.63
N LEU A 81 -9.79 -19.23 -0.44
CA LEU A 81 -9.75 -18.17 -1.43
C LEU A 81 -8.84 -18.51 -2.61
N PRO A 82 -9.23 -18.16 -3.85
CA PRO A 82 -8.34 -18.24 -4.99
C PRO A 82 -7.00 -17.54 -4.71
N LYS A 83 -5.89 -18.15 -5.13
CA LYS A 83 -4.54 -17.62 -4.87
C LYS A 83 -4.38 -16.15 -5.23
N ALA A 84 -4.96 -15.72 -6.35
CA ALA A 84 -4.89 -14.32 -6.78
C ALA A 84 -5.60 -13.36 -5.80
N ALA A 85 -6.80 -13.71 -5.33
CA ALA A 85 -7.56 -12.92 -4.36
C ALA A 85 -6.83 -12.86 -3.01
N ARG A 86 -6.28 -13.99 -2.55
CA ARG A 86 -5.49 -14.05 -1.31
C ARG A 86 -4.26 -13.15 -1.39
N ASN A 87 -3.51 -13.20 -2.49
CA ASN A 87 -2.36 -12.33 -2.68
C ASN A 87 -2.74 -10.84 -2.71
N ALA A 88 -3.83 -10.48 -3.39
CA ALA A 88 -4.33 -9.10 -3.42
C ALA A 88 -4.71 -8.60 -2.02
N LEU A 89 -5.38 -9.43 -1.22
CA LEU A 89 -5.73 -9.11 0.17
C LEU A 89 -4.49 -8.91 1.04
N LEU A 90 -3.50 -9.80 0.96
CA LEU A 90 -2.24 -9.64 1.70
C LEU A 90 -1.51 -8.35 1.33
N CYS A 91 -1.51 -7.99 0.05
CA CYS A 91 -0.90 -6.74 -0.41
C CYS A 91 -1.65 -5.52 0.16
N LEU A 92 -2.99 -5.55 0.16
CA LEU A 92 -3.80 -4.50 0.77
C LEU A 92 -3.60 -4.39 2.28
N GLN A 93 -3.46 -5.52 2.99
CA GLN A 93 -3.15 -5.53 4.42
C GLN A 93 -1.83 -4.81 4.70
N ILE A 94 -0.75 -5.21 4.03
CA ILE A 94 0.57 -4.58 4.19
C ILE A 94 0.50 -3.07 3.97
N TYR A 95 -0.18 -2.64 2.92
CA TYR A 95 -0.35 -1.24 2.61
C TYR A 95 -1.14 -0.49 3.69
N THR A 96 -2.30 -1.02 4.07
CA THR A 96 -3.18 -0.42 5.09
C THR A 96 -2.49 -0.37 6.44
N GLU A 97 -1.79 -1.44 6.84
CA GLU A 97 -1.04 -1.51 8.09
C GLU A 97 0.08 -0.46 8.12
N ALA A 98 0.82 -0.30 7.02
CA ALA A 98 1.85 0.73 6.91
C ALA A 98 1.27 2.14 7.13
N LEU A 99 0.11 2.45 6.54
CA LEU A 99 -0.54 3.75 6.69
C LEU A 99 -1.09 3.97 8.11
N GLN A 100 -1.72 2.95 8.70
CA GLN A 100 -2.31 3.04 10.04
C GLN A 100 -1.24 3.16 11.13
N SER A 101 -0.09 2.50 10.96
CA SER A 101 1.01 2.56 11.89
C SER A 101 1.80 3.87 11.83
N HIS A 102 1.62 4.66 10.77
CA HIS A 102 2.36 5.90 10.53
C HIS A 102 1.43 7.08 10.21
N PRO A 103 0.51 7.44 11.12
CA PRO A 103 -0.45 8.53 10.88
C PRO A 103 0.29 9.85 10.66
N GLY A 104 -0.12 10.60 9.65
CA GLY A 104 0.44 11.93 9.33
C GLY A 104 1.83 11.92 8.67
N ARG A 105 2.43 10.74 8.40
CA ARG A 105 3.69 10.67 7.65
C ARG A 105 3.53 11.00 6.17
N ILE A 106 2.34 10.77 5.61
CA ILE A 106 1.96 11.20 4.26
C ILE A 106 1.00 12.37 4.40
N LYS A 107 1.34 13.54 3.84
CA LYS A 107 0.51 14.73 3.95
C LYS A 107 -0.65 14.73 2.97
N GLN A 108 -0.41 14.28 1.75
CA GLN A 108 -1.40 14.29 0.69
C GLN A 108 -1.32 13.03 -0.16
N PHE A 109 -2.47 12.39 -0.38
CA PHE A 109 -2.61 11.27 -1.32
C PHE A 109 -3.14 11.78 -2.65
N GLU A 110 -2.49 11.35 -3.73
CA GLU A 110 -2.88 11.65 -5.10
C GLU A 110 -3.22 10.35 -5.83
N LEU A 111 -4.48 10.23 -6.22
CA LEU A 111 -4.90 9.08 -6.99
C LEU A 111 -4.53 9.28 -8.47
N VAL A 112 -3.73 8.37 -9.00
CA VAL A 112 -3.40 8.33 -10.43
C VAL A 112 -4.64 7.83 -11.21
N PRO A 113 -5.30 8.67 -12.01
CA PRO A 113 -6.62 8.34 -12.58
C PRO A 113 -6.56 7.30 -13.71
N GLY A 114 -5.39 7.03 -14.26
CA GLY A 114 -5.21 6.11 -15.38
C GLY A 114 -5.74 6.64 -16.73
N THR A 115 -6.19 7.89 -16.79
CA THR A 115 -6.78 8.49 -17.99
C THR A 115 -5.87 9.51 -18.66
N GLU A 116 -4.94 10.07 -17.93
CA GLU A 116 -4.05 11.14 -18.39
C GLU A 116 -2.68 11.05 -17.72
N THR A 117 -1.68 11.59 -18.39
CA THR A 117 -0.31 11.73 -17.85
C THR A 117 -0.29 12.85 -16.82
N ILE A 118 0.29 12.56 -15.66
CA ILE A 118 0.53 13.56 -14.62
C ILE A 118 1.96 14.06 -14.77
N SER A 119 2.12 15.37 -14.99
CA SER A 119 3.42 16.00 -15.12
C SER A 119 3.78 16.78 -13.86
N LEU A 120 4.92 16.46 -13.27
CA LEU A 120 5.41 17.08 -12.05
C LEU A 120 6.71 17.81 -12.34
N GLN A 121 6.76 19.11 -12.06
CA GLN A 121 8.01 19.85 -12.04
C GLN A 121 8.67 19.62 -10.68
N LEU A 122 9.79 18.90 -10.66
CA LEU A 122 10.52 18.55 -9.42
C LEU A 122 11.53 19.63 -9.05
N THR A 123 12.26 20.15 -10.07
CA THR A 123 13.14 21.31 -9.96
C THR A 123 12.96 22.16 -11.21
N PRO A 124 13.57 23.37 -11.31
CA PRO A 124 13.52 24.16 -12.55
C PRO A 124 13.93 23.39 -13.80
N ASP A 125 14.87 22.44 -13.65
CA ASP A 125 15.47 21.71 -14.77
C ASP A 125 15.04 20.22 -14.83
N LEU A 126 14.22 19.74 -13.87
CA LEU A 126 13.82 18.34 -13.79
C LEU A 126 12.29 18.20 -13.75
N LYS A 127 11.77 17.55 -14.75
CA LYS A 127 10.36 17.16 -14.87
C LYS A 127 10.20 15.66 -14.77
N MET A 128 9.19 15.20 -14.07
CA MET A 128 8.78 13.80 -14.02
C MET A 128 7.38 13.65 -14.61
N ASP A 129 7.23 12.76 -15.58
CA ASP A 129 5.93 12.41 -16.15
C ASP A 129 5.51 11.02 -15.64
N ILE A 130 4.40 10.95 -14.91
CA ILE A 130 3.76 9.69 -14.53
C ILE A 130 2.88 9.29 -15.70
N LEU A 131 3.35 8.34 -16.48
CA LEU A 131 2.63 7.82 -17.64
C LEU A 131 1.53 6.89 -17.16
N CYS A 132 0.30 7.21 -17.49
CA CYS A 132 -0.84 6.37 -17.18
C CYS A 132 -0.91 5.20 -18.17
N GLY A 133 -1.23 4.03 -17.64
CA GLY A 133 -1.52 2.86 -18.44
C GLY A 133 -2.93 2.91 -19.05
N GLU A 134 -3.37 1.78 -19.56
CA GLU A 134 -4.72 1.66 -20.11
C GLU A 134 -5.79 1.83 -19.01
N PRO A 135 -6.77 2.75 -19.16
CA PRO A 135 -7.81 3.01 -18.15
C PRO A 135 -8.62 1.77 -17.74
N ALA A 136 -8.76 0.81 -18.65
CA ALA A 136 -9.43 -0.46 -18.36
C ALA A 136 -8.69 -1.29 -17.32
N LEU A 137 -7.35 -1.25 -17.28
CA LEU A 137 -6.53 -1.97 -16.29
C LEU A 137 -6.72 -1.36 -14.91
N TYR A 138 -6.78 -0.03 -14.79
CA TYR A 138 -7.03 0.65 -13.51
C TYR A 138 -8.41 0.32 -12.96
N ARG A 139 -9.45 0.37 -13.81
CA ARG A 139 -10.81 -0.02 -13.39
C ARG A 139 -10.86 -1.46 -12.91
N ARG A 140 -10.27 -2.39 -13.66
CA ARG A 140 -10.21 -3.80 -13.29
C ARG A 140 -9.45 -4.02 -11.98
N GLN A 141 -8.35 -3.32 -11.77
CA GLN A 141 -7.58 -3.39 -10.52
C GLN A 141 -8.42 -2.88 -9.34
N LYS A 142 -9.11 -1.75 -9.51
CA LYS A 142 -10.03 -1.21 -8.50
C LYS A 142 -11.14 -2.21 -8.15
N GLU A 143 -11.79 -2.80 -9.15
CA GLU A 143 -12.84 -3.81 -8.95
C GLU A 143 -12.32 -5.04 -8.18
N ILE A 144 -11.11 -5.49 -8.47
CA ILE A 144 -10.47 -6.59 -7.74
C ILE A 144 -10.27 -6.22 -6.27
N TYR A 145 -9.72 -5.05 -5.97
CA TYR A 145 -9.47 -4.61 -4.60
C TYR A 145 -10.77 -4.36 -3.83
N ASP A 146 -11.74 -3.70 -4.41
CA ASP A 146 -13.07 -3.49 -3.81
C ASP A 146 -13.79 -4.82 -3.54
N GLY A 147 -13.68 -5.78 -4.45
CA GLY A 147 -14.17 -7.14 -4.28
C GLY A 147 -13.48 -7.90 -3.14
N CYS A 148 -12.17 -7.75 -3.01
CA CYS A 148 -11.40 -8.32 -1.92
C CYS A 148 -11.82 -7.75 -0.56
N ILE A 149 -12.00 -6.43 -0.45
CA ILE A 149 -12.46 -5.76 0.78
C ILE A 149 -13.88 -6.24 1.13
N THR A 150 -14.76 -6.32 0.14
CA THR A 150 -16.14 -6.82 0.34
C THR A 150 -16.13 -8.26 0.86
N THR A 151 -15.24 -9.11 0.35
CA THR A 151 -15.08 -10.49 0.80
C THR A 151 -14.57 -10.55 2.23
N ALA A 152 -13.54 -9.77 2.56
CA ALA A 152 -13.01 -9.68 3.92
C ALA A 152 -14.08 -9.23 4.92
N ARG A 153 -14.88 -8.22 4.58
CA ARG A 153 -16.01 -7.76 5.41
C ARG A 153 -17.03 -8.85 5.66
N ARG A 154 -17.44 -9.59 4.64
CA ARG A 154 -18.42 -10.67 4.78
C ARG A 154 -17.92 -11.78 5.70
N SER A 155 -16.67 -12.21 5.56
CA SER A 155 -16.05 -13.22 6.42
C SER A 155 -15.97 -12.74 7.87
N PHE A 156 -15.56 -11.51 8.10
CA PHE A 156 -15.46 -10.91 9.42
C PHE A 156 -16.81 -10.91 10.16
N TRP A 157 -17.87 -10.46 9.49
CA TRP A 157 -19.21 -10.41 10.10
C TRP A 157 -19.86 -11.80 10.26
N ALA A 158 -19.46 -12.79 9.46
CA ALA A 158 -19.95 -14.16 9.60
C ALA A 158 -19.38 -14.87 10.85
N GLU A 159 -18.15 -14.51 11.25
CA GLU A 159 -17.46 -15.11 12.39
C GLU A 159 -17.69 -14.35 13.72
N THR A 160 -18.16 -13.10 13.66
CA THR A 160 -18.44 -12.30 14.84
C THR A 160 -19.89 -12.57 15.29
N PRO A 161 -20.15 -13.29 16.41
CA PRO A 161 -21.49 -13.48 16.90
C PRO A 161 -22.10 -12.12 17.23
N MET A 162 -23.21 -11.79 16.60
CA MET A 162 -23.99 -10.59 16.94
C MET A 162 -24.23 -10.56 18.43
N PRO A 163 -23.90 -9.47 19.15
CA PRO A 163 -24.33 -9.35 20.53
C PRO A 163 -25.85 -9.48 20.55
N MET A 164 -26.33 -10.52 21.23
CA MET A 164 -27.76 -10.72 21.44
C MET A 164 -28.30 -9.46 22.12
N CYS A 165 -28.94 -8.62 21.32
CA CYS A 165 -29.68 -7.47 21.85
C CYS A 165 -30.76 -8.02 22.77
N GLY A 166 -30.54 -7.97 24.10
CA GLY A 166 -31.52 -8.38 25.09
C GLY A 166 -32.81 -7.60 24.79
N ARG A 167 -33.87 -8.36 24.49
CA ARG A 167 -35.20 -7.75 24.47
C ARG A 167 -35.55 -7.34 25.90
N PRO A 168 -36.12 -6.17 26.06
CA PRO A 168 -36.64 -5.71 27.36
C PRO A 168 -37.76 -6.61 27.89
#